data_b557e6f5991254c3f6a1ca7eb8f6caa7
#
_entry.id   b557e6f5991254c3f6a1ca7eb8f6caa7
#
_cell.length_a   1.000
_cell.length_b   1.000
_cell.length_c   1.000
_cell.angle_alpha   90.00
_cell.angle_beta   90.00
_cell.angle_gamma   90.00
#
_symmetry.space_group_name_H-M   'P 1'
#
loop_
_entity.id
_entity.type
_entity.pdbx_description
1 polymer ?
#
loop_
_entity_poly.entity_id
_entity_poly.type
_entity_poly.pdbx_seq_one_letter_code
_entity_poly.pdbx_strand_id
1 'polypeptide(L)'
;MRFIVLILFLALTANITFASDKPAYKIFDKSGDEVSYEDMLDRFREANVVMFGELHNNPICHWLQYEVTKDLFEIKKGSLILGAEMFEADDQIIVDEYLKGLLTDKNFKQEAKLWGNYKTDYKPLLEFAKTNNLDFLATNIPRRYASLVYSKGLEGLDSLTKDAYRWIAPLPITVDLKLKCYKDILEKAEGHGGKNLPYAQAIKDATMAYFILKNYKSGDLFLHFDGAYHSDNFEGIVWYLKKDKPKLDIVTISSVEQNNLDELNNDFFGLADFIICINENMTKTH
;
A
#
# COMPACT_ATOMS: atom_id res chain seq x y z
N MET A 1 -27.65 26.97 75.62
CA MET A 1 -26.62 27.29 74.60
C MET A 1 -26.60 26.16 73.62
N ARG A 2 -27.10 26.41 72.35
CA ARG A 2 -27.08 25.45 71.26
C ARG A 2 -25.95 25.85 70.31
N PHE A 3 -24.90 25.00 70.21
CA PHE A 3 -23.82 25.19 69.24
C PHE A 3 -24.31 24.68 67.86
N ILE A 4 -24.36 25.58 66.89
CA ILE A 4 -24.60 25.23 65.48
C ILE A 4 -23.20 24.98 64.87
N VAL A 5 -22.93 23.73 64.49
CA VAL A 5 -21.73 23.35 63.73
C VAL A 5 -22.03 23.59 62.26
N LEU A 6 -21.38 24.59 61.68
CA LEU A 6 -21.47 24.88 60.24
C LEU A 6 -20.44 24.01 59.53
N ILE A 7 -20.88 22.96 58.81
CA ILE A 7 -20.00 22.14 57.97
C ILE A 7 -19.88 22.84 56.59
N LEU A 8 -18.71 23.41 56.36
CA LEU A 8 -18.38 24.01 55.07
C LEU A 8 -18.00 22.87 54.08
N PHE A 9 -18.87 22.56 53.12
CA PHE A 9 -18.53 21.66 51.99
C PHE A 9 -17.68 22.45 51.01
N LEU A 10 -16.38 22.19 50.97
CA LEU A 10 -15.47 22.69 49.95
C LEU A 10 -15.64 21.77 48.73
N ALA A 11 -16.42 22.21 47.72
CA ALA A 11 -16.49 21.54 46.44
C ALA A 11 -15.17 21.76 45.70
N LEU A 12 -14.29 20.75 45.70
CA LEU A 12 -13.11 20.70 44.84
C LEU A 12 -13.62 20.43 43.38
N THR A 13 -13.78 21.48 42.59
CA THR A 13 -13.92 21.33 41.14
C THR A 13 -12.54 20.98 40.59
N ALA A 14 -12.31 19.69 40.37
CA ALA A 14 -11.17 19.25 39.59
C ALA A 14 -11.39 19.77 38.14
N ASN A 15 -10.67 20.80 37.75
CA ASN A 15 -10.54 21.15 36.34
C ASN A 15 -9.76 20.00 35.72
N ILE A 16 -10.46 19.05 35.11
CA ILE A 16 -9.88 18.07 34.19
C ILE A 16 -9.51 18.86 32.93
N THR A 17 -8.29 19.36 32.89
CA THR A 17 -7.68 19.81 31.64
C THR A 17 -7.47 18.54 30.82
N PHE A 18 -8.36 18.31 29.84
CA PHE A 18 -8.05 17.37 28.79
C PHE A 18 -6.82 17.94 28.08
N ALA A 19 -5.67 17.30 28.27
CA ALA A 19 -4.54 17.53 27.40
C ALA A 19 -5.07 17.19 25.99
N SER A 20 -5.01 18.14 25.08
CA SER A 20 -5.34 17.88 23.67
C SER A 20 -4.38 16.78 23.19
N ASP A 21 -4.91 15.58 23.01
CA ASP A 21 -4.16 14.49 22.42
C ASP A 21 -3.83 14.87 20.97
N LYS A 22 -2.58 14.62 20.56
CA LYS A 22 -2.13 14.89 19.19
C LYS A 22 -1.68 13.59 18.55
N PRO A 23 -2.62 12.75 18.13
CA PRO A 23 -2.28 11.50 17.48
C PRO A 23 -1.54 11.78 16.16
N ALA A 24 -0.52 10.96 15.86
CA ALA A 24 0.19 11.04 14.59
C ALA A 24 -0.66 10.53 13.43
N TYR A 25 -1.57 9.60 13.71
CA TYR A 25 -2.54 9.04 12.78
C TYR A 25 -3.75 8.50 13.53
N LYS A 26 -4.83 8.25 12.80
CA LYS A 26 -5.98 7.45 13.20
C LYS A 26 -6.37 6.50 12.09
N ILE A 27 -7.06 5.42 12.44
CA ILE A 27 -7.57 4.46 11.49
C ILE A 27 -9.10 4.56 11.48
N PHE A 28 -9.66 4.61 10.30
CA PHE A 28 -11.10 4.63 10.07
C PHE A 28 -11.50 3.48 9.17
N ASP A 29 -12.72 3.02 9.32
CA ASP A 29 -13.31 2.10 8.34
C ASP A 29 -13.84 2.88 7.12
N LYS A 30 -14.34 2.16 6.13
CA LYS A 30 -14.90 2.75 4.91
C LYS A 30 -16.12 3.66 5.12
N SER A 31 -16.77 3.58 6.29
CA SER A 31 -17.93 4.41 6.65
C SER A 31 -17.52 5.68 7.39
N GLY A 32 -16.24 5.79 7.75
CA GLY A 32 -15.69 6.92 8.50
C GLY A 32 -15.73 6.73 10.02
N ASP A 33 -16.07 5.54 10.50
CA ASP A 33 -16.02 5.22 11.92
C ASP A 33 -14.58 4.90 12.34
N GLU A 34 -14.12 5.50 13.45
CA GLU A 34 -12.78 5.24 13.99
C GLU A 34 -12.71 3.79 14.49
N VAL A 35 -11.66 3.06 14.09
CA VAL A 35 -11.41 1.68 14.46
C VAL A 35 -10.00 1.52 15.06
N SER A 36 -9.82 0.48 15.86
CA SER A 36 -8.50 0.19 16.43
C SER A 36 -7.58 -0.50 15.42
N TYR A 37 -6.28 -0.43 15.68
CA TYR A 37 -5.28 -1.20 14.92
C TYR A 37 -5.54 -2.71 15.02
N GLU A 38 -6.01 -3.20 16.17
CA GLU A 38 -6.33 -4.62 16.38
C GLU A 38 -7.54 -5.06 15.54
N ASP A 39 -8.60 -4.25 15.45
CA ASP A 39 -9.76 -4.54 14.60
C ASP A 39 -9.34 -4.68 13.13
N MET A 40 -8.43 -3.82 12.67
CA MET A 40 -7.87 -3.89 11.34
C MET A 40 -7.05 -5.18 11.14
N LEU A 41 -6.18 -5.54 12.08
CA LEU A 41 -5.40 -6.78 12.01
C LEU A 41 -6.27 -8.04 12.03
N ASP A 42 -7.33 -8.05 12.83
CA ASP A 42 -8.25 -9.19 12.89
C ASP A 42 -8.89 -9.45 11.52
N ARG A 43 -9.24 -8.39 10.80
CA ARG A 43 -9.78 -8.54 9.44
C ARG A 43 -8.73 -9.10 8.47
N PHE A 44 -7.45 -8.77 8.62
CA PHE A 44 -6.37 -9.29 7.76
C PHE A 44 -6.11 -10.78 7.97
N ARG A 45 -6.36 -11.32 9.15
CA ARG A 45 -6.16 -12.75 9.45
C ARG A 45 -6.90 -13.67 8.49
N GLU A 46 -8.06 -13.25 8.02
CA GLU A 46 -8.92 -14.06 7.14
C GLU A 46 -8.72 -13.74 5.65
N ALA A 47 -8.07 -12.63 5.34
CA ALA A 47 -7.85 -12.20 3.96
C ALA A 47 -6.90 -13.13 3.19
N ASN A 48 -7.09 -13.17 1.87
CA ASN A 48 -6.14 -13.79 0.95
C ASN A 48 -5.07 -12.79 0.50
N VAL A 49 -5.47 -11.54 0.28
CA VAL A 49 -4.59 -10.43 -0.13
C VAL A 49 -4.91 -9.22 0.72
N VAL A 50 -3.88 -8.56 1.22
CA VAL A 50 -3.96 -7.23 1.83
C VAL A 50 -3.19 -6.27 0.92
N MET A 51 -3.88 -5.22 0.44
CA MET A 51 -3.30 -4.14 -0.32
C MET A 51 -3.02 -2.98 0.62
N PHE A 52 -1.76 -2.64 0.83
CA PHE A 52 -1.37 -1.52 1.68
C PHE A 52 -1.03 -0.30 0.81
N GLY A 53 -2.02 0.54 0.57
CA GLY A 53 -1.90 1.79 -0.17
C GLY A 53 -1.20 2.87 0.66
N GLU A 54 -0.01 3.27 0.23
CA GLU A 54 0.84 4.23 0.92
C GLU A 54 0.86 5.61 0.26
N LEU A 55 1.29 6.59 1.04
CA LEU A 55 1.86 7.84 0.56
C LEU A 55 3.38 7.67 0.54
N HIS A 56 3.98 7.62 -0.65
CA HIS A 56 5.38 7.21 -0.88
C HIS A 56 6.45 7.94 -0.06
N ASN A 57 6.14 9.11 0.49
CA ASN A 57 7.06 9.90 1.28
C ASN A 57 6.59 10.11 2.73
N ASN A 58 5.64 9.32 3.20
CA ASN A 58 5.10 9.48 4.55
C ASN A 58 5.67 8.45 5.54
N PRO A 59 6.42 8.89 6.56
CA PRO A 59 7.09 7.98 7.49
C PRO A 59 6.12 7.12 8.33
N ILE A 60 4.89 7.59 8.56
CA ILE A 60 3.88 6.81 9.29
C ILE A 60 3.42 5.63 8.46
N CYS A 61 3.23 5.80 7.14
CA CYS A 61 2.92 4.68 6.25
C CYS A 61 3.99 3.60 6.35
N HIS A 62 5.27 3.97 6.20
CA HIS A 62 6.37 3.01 6.19
C HIS A 62 6.59 2.32 7.53
N TRP A 63 6.38 3.06 8.63
CA TRP A 63 6.40 2.46 9.95
C TRP A 63 5.25 1.46 10.13
N LEU A 64 4.01 1.82 9.75
CA LEU A 64 2.85 0.92 9.84
C LEU A 64 2.97 -0.29 8.92
N GLN A 65 3.53 -0.14 7.71
CA GLN A 65 3.86 -1.27 6.83
C GLN A 65 4.76 -2.28 7.54
N TYR A 66 5.78 -1.79 8.25
CA TYR A 66 6.69 -2.65 9.00
C TYR A 66 6.02 -3.30 10.21
N GLU A 67 5.20 -2.58 10.99
CA GLU A 67 4.46 -3.13 12.12
C GLU A 67 3.45 -4.19 11.65
N VAL A 68 2.62 -3.89 10.64
CA VAL A 68 1.67 -4.84 10.06
C VAL A 68 2.39 -6.10 9.52
N THR A 69 3.56 -5.93 8.90
CA THR A 69 4.35 -7.08 8.43
C THR A 69 4.79 -8.00 9.57
N LYS A 70 5.26 -7.43 10.69
CA LYS A 70 5.66 -8.22 11.87
C LYS A 70 4.47 -8.97 12.47
N ASP A 71 3.36 -8.27 12.67
CA ASP A 71 2.19 -8.86 13.30
C ASP A 71 1.57 -9.94 12.43
N LEU A 72 1.48 -9.74 11.11
CA LEU A 72 1.02 -10.77 10.19
C LEU A 72 1.98 -11.95 10.10
N PHE A 73 3.28 -11.74 10.21
CA PHE A 73 4.26 -12.82 10.28
C PHE A 73 4.03 -13.71 11.50
N GLU A 74 3.82 -13.13 12.69
CA GLU A 74 3.52 -13.89 13.91
C GLU A 74 2.20 -14.67 13.80
N ILE A 75 1.21 -14.10 13.11
CA ILE A 75 -0.09 -14.73 12.89
C ILE A 75 -0.02 -15.86 11.86
N LYS A 76 0.66 -15.66 10.73
CA LYS A 76 0.66 -16.56 9.57
C LYS A 76 1.83 -17.54 9.54
N LYS A 77 2.87 -17.34 10.34
CA LYS A 77 3.99 -18.27 10.59
C LYS A 77 4.54 -18.95 9.33
N GLY A 78 4.95 -18.17 8.33
CA GLY A 78 5.54 -18.68 7.10
C GLY A 78 4.57 -18.89 5.93
N SER A 79 3.27 -18.63 6.14
CA SER A 79 2.28 -18.50 5.07
C SER A 79 2.02 -17.03 4.72
N LEU A 80 3.04 -16.18 4.87
CA LEU A 80 3.02 -14.76 4.50
C LEU A 80 3.97 -14.54 3.32
N ILE A 81 3.45 -13.93 2.26
CA ILE A 81 4.19 -13.51 1.08
C ILE A 81 4.16 -11.98 1.03
N LEU A 82 5.31 -11.36 0.84
CA LEU A 82 5.41 -9.92 0.67
C LEU A 82 5.59 -9.57 -0.80
N GLY A 83 5.05 -8.45 -1.24
CA GLY A 83 5.28 -7.92 -2.59
C GLY A 83 5.18 -6.42 -2.60
N ALA A 84 5.86 -5.76 -3.54
CA ALA A 84 5.89 -4.31 -3.59
C ALA A 84 5.97 -3.76 -5.01
N GLU A 85 5.22 -2.67 -5.23
CA GLU A 85 5.29 -1.83 -6.44
C GLU A 85 6.69 -1.27 -6.67
N MET A 86 7.41 -0.95 -5.60
CA MET A 86 8.69 -0.25 -5.64
C MET A 86 9.84 -1.07 -6.22
N PHE A 87 9.58 -2.36 -6.54
CA PHE A 87 10.53 -3.26 -7.19
C PHE A 87 10.01 -3.70 -8.55
N GLU A 88 10.83 -3.52 -9.59
CA GLU A 88 10.50 -3.92 -10.95
C GLU A 88 10.65 -5.44 -11.12
N ALA A 89 9.72 -6.09 -11.82
CA ALA A 89 9.66 -7.55 -11.95
C ALA A 89 10.92 -8.17 -12.57
N ASP A 90 11.67 -7.44 -13.39
CA ASP A 90 12.92 -7.94 -13.97
C ASP A 90 14.12 -7.89 -12.99
N ASP A 91 13.95 -7.28 -11.83
CA ASP A 91 14.91 -7.34 -10.73
C ASP A 91 14.63 -8.52 -9.76
N GLN A 92 13.60 -9.36 -10.00
CA GLN A 92 13.27 -10.45 -9.07
C GLN A 92 14.45 -11.39 -8.80
N ILE A 93 15.25 -11.70 -9.80
CA ILE A 93 16.43 -12.56 -9.60
C ILE A 93 17.44 -11.94 -8.62
N ILE A 94 17.62 -10.63 -8.69
CA ILE A 94 18.53 -9.87 -7.81
C ILE A 94 17.98 -9.86 -6.38
N VAL A 95 16.65 -9.68 -6.24
CA VAL A 95 15.95 -9.76 -4.94
C VAL A 95 16.11 -11.15 -4.34
N ASP A 96 15.87 -12.22 -5.10
CA ASP A 96 15.98 -13.60 -4.64
C ASP A 96 17.41 -13.93 -4.17
N GLU A 97 18.42 -13.50 -4.91
CA GLU A 97 19.82 -13.68 -4.55
C GLU A 97 20.20 -12.92 -3.28
N TYR A 98 19.66 -11.71 -3.12
CA TYR A 98 19.87 -10.93 -1.91
C TYR A 98 19.20 -11.57 -0.68
N LEU A 99 17.96 -12.04 -0.80
CA LEU A 99 17.25 -12.74 0.27
C LEU A 99 17.99 -14.01 0.70
N LYS A 100 18.57 -14.74 -0.25
CA LYS A 100 19.39 -15.94 0.01
C LYS A 100 20.79 -15.63 0.56
N GLY A 101 21.16 -14.36 0.71
CA GLY A 101 22.46 -13.94 1.21
C GLY A 101 23.61 -14.12 0.20
N LEU A 102 23.33 -14.33 -1.09
CA LEU A 102 24.32 -14.44 -2.15
C LEU A 102 24.91 -13.09 -2.53
N LEU A 103 24.13 -12.03 -2.37
CA LEU A 103 24.56 -10.65 -2.60
C LEU A 103 24.77 -9.91 -1.28
N THR A 104 25.80 -9.08 -1.24
CA THR A 104 25.98 -8.09 -0.18
C THR A 104 25.00 -6.93 -0.37
N ASP A 105 24.68 -6.17 0.69
CA ASP A 105 23.86 -4.94 0.61
C ASP A 105 24.44 -3.93 -0.42
N LYS A 106 25.77 -3.86 -0.51
CA LYS A 106 26.43 -2.98 -1.49
C LYS A 106 26.15 -3.43 -2.92
N ASN A 107 26.32 -4.72 -3.21
CA ASN A 107 26.11 -5.25 -4.57
C ASN A 107 24.63 -5.17 -4.96
N PHE A 108 23.74 -5.53 -4.05
CA PHE A 108 22.29 -5.38 -4.26
C PHE A 108 21.90 -3.95 -4.68
N LYS A 109 22.42 -2.94 -3.97
CA LYS A 109 22.17 -1.54 -4.29
C LYS A 109 22.76 -1.06 -5.61
N GLN A 110 23.75 -1.74 -6.12
CA GLN A 110 24.37 -1.43 -7.42
C GLN A 110 23.62 -2.04 -8.59
N GLU A 111 23.04 -3.22 -8.38
CA GLU A 111 22.39 -4.02 -9.43
C GLU A 111 20.89 -3.76 -9.55
N ALA A 112 20.19 -3.58 -8.42
CA ALA A 112 18.74 -3.35 -8.40
C ALA A 112 18.36 -1.90 -8.72
N LYS A 113 17.24 -1.72 -9.42
CA LYS A 113 16.65 -0.41 -9.73
C LYS A 113 15.85 0.12 -8.55
N LEU A 114 16.54 0.66 -7.56
CA LEU A 114 15.94 1.11 -6.31
C LEU A 114 15.44 2.55 -6.40
N TRP A 115 14.36 2.81 -5.70
CA TRP A 115 13.85 4.18 -5.51
C TRP A 115 14.77 4.99 -4.58
N GLY A 116 14.73 6.32 -4.69
CA GLY A 116 15.62 7.20 -3.92
C GLY A 116 15.48 7.07 -2.40
N ASN A 117 14.27 6.74 -1.92
CA ASN A 117 13.93 6.51 -0.51
C ASN A 117 14.07 5.05 -0.06
N TYR A 118 14.58 4.14 -0.89
CA TYR A 118 14.73 2.72 -0.56
C TYR A 118 15.36 2.50 0.81
N LYS A 119 16.41 3.26 1.13
CA LYS A 119 17.22 3.03 2.35
C LYS A 119 16.39 3.18 3.63
N THR A 120 15.49 4.16 3.66
CA THR A 120 14.68 4.49 4.83
C THR A 120 13.35 3.76 4.84
N ASP A 121 12.72 3.61 3.67
CA ASP A 121 11.32 3.29 3.59
C ASP A 121 11.08 1.80 3.21
N TYR A 122 11.84 1.24 2.27
CA TYR A 122 11.57 -0.12 1.77
C TYR A 122 12.61 -1.16 2.21
N LYS A 123 13.83 -0.73 2.51
CA LYS A 123 14.86 -1.64 3.01
C LYS A 123 14.44 -2.39 4.29
N PRO A 124 13.80 -1.77 5.29
CA PRO A 124 13.36 -2.49 6.49
C PRO A 124 12.46 -3.69 6.18
N LEU A 125 11.54 -3.57 5.21
CA LEU A 125 10.65 -4.66 4.80
C LEU A 125 11.43 -5.80 4.12
N LEU A 126 12.37 -5.46 3.23
CA LEU A 126 13.20 -6.45 2.54
C LEU A 126 14.13 -7.18 3.51
N GLU A 127 14.74 -6.46 4.47
CA GLU A 127 15.57 -7.08 5.52
C GLU A 127 14.75 -7.97 6.45
N PHE A 128 13.51 -7.59 6.75
CA PHE A 128 12.61 -8.43 7.52
C PHE A 128 12.31 -9.74 6.77
N ALA A 129 12.00 -9.66 5.48
CA ALA A 129 11.79 -10.83 4.63
C ALA A 129 13.04 -11.73 4.63
N LYS A 130 14.21 -11.14 4.44
CA LYS A 130 15.50 -11.86 4.45
C LYS A 130 15.75 -12.60 5.77
N THR A 131 15.54 -11.91 6.89
CA THR A 131 15.80 -12.45 8.23
C THR A 131 14.86 -13.60 8.58
N ASN A 132 13.61 -13.52 8.09
CA ASN A 132 12.55 -14.48 8.40
C ASN A 132 12.31 -15.49 7.27
N ASN A 133 13.15 -15.52 6.22
CA ASN A 133 13.02 -16.41 5.07
C ASN A 133 11.64 -16.32 4.39
N LEU A 134 11.11 -15.12 4.25
CA LEU A 134 9.87 -14.86 3.52
C LEU A 134 10.17 -14.58 2.04
N ASP A 135 9.23 -14.95 1.19
CA ASP A 135 9.23 -14.51 -0.20
C ASP A 135 8.94 -13.00 -0.26
N PHE A 136 9.72 -12.26 -1.04
CA PHE A 136 9.50 -10.85 -1.34
C PHE A 136 9.50 -10.67 -2.85
N LEU A 137 8.35 -10.24 -3.39
CA LEU A 137 8.11 -10.20 -4.82
C LEU A 137 8.21 -8.79 -5.38
N ALA A 138 9.01 -8.66 -6.42
CA ALA A 138 9.07 -7.49 -7.29
C ALA A 138 7.89 -7.57 -8.27
N THR A 139 6.88 -6.74 -8.07
CA THR A 139 5.60 -6.92 -8.77
C THR A 139 5.37 -5.92 -9.90
N ASN A 140 6.09 -4.78 -9.91
CA ASN A 140 5.82 -3.74 -10.90
C ASN A 140 6.42 -4.10 -12.28
N ILE A 141 5.75 -3.62 -13.32
CA ILE A 141 6.31 -3.67 -14.67
C ILE A 141 7.63 -2.90 -14.75
N PRO A 142 8.65 -3.37 -15.50
CA PRO A 142 9.84 -2.57 -15.76
C PRO A 142 9.48 -1.19 -16.30
N ARG A 143 9.98 -0.13 -15.67
CA ARG A 143 9.66 1.27 -15.98
C ARG A 143 9.79 1.60 -17.48
N ARG A 144 10.77 1.01 -18.15
CA ARG A 144 10.97 1.19 -19.61
C ARG A 144 9.77 0.74 -20.44
N TYR A 145 9.03 -0.29 -20.00
CA TYR A 145 7.84 -0.77 -20.71
C TYR A 145 6.61 0.08 -20.40
N ALA A 146 6.44 0.53 -19.16
CA ALA A 146 5.42 1.54 -18.85
C ALA A 146 5.65 2.84 -19.63
N SER A 147 6.92 3.27 -19.77
CA SER A 147 7.30 4.44 -20.60
C SER A 147 7.05 4.20 -22.09
N LEU A 148 7.22 2.97 -22.58
CA LEU A 148 6.90 2.60 -23.96
C LEU A 148 5.38 2.71 -24.21
N VAL A 149 4.56 2.22 -23.26
CA VAL A 149 3.09 2.36 -23.34
C VAL A 149 2.69 3.85 -23.26
N TYR A 150 3.30 4.61 -22.39
CA TYR A 150 3.06 6.06 -22.34
C TYR A 150 3.31 6.76 -23.67
N SER A 151 4.39 6.40 -24.36
CA SER A 151 4.77 7.03 -25.63
C SER A 151 4.01 6.51 -26.84
N LYS A 152 3.69 5.20 -26.89
CA LYS A 152 3.19 4.53 -28.10
C LYS A 152 1.83 3.84 -27.93
N GLY A 153 1.23 3.84 -26.73
CA GLY A 153 0.06 3.04 -26.41
C GLY A 153 0.42 1.58 -26.12
N LEU A 154 -0.60 0.76 -25.83
CA LEU A 154 -0.40 -0.67 -25.51
C LEU A 154 0.20 -1.45 -26.69
N GLU A 155 -0.09 -1.05 -27.91
CA GLU A 155 0.49 -1.63 -29.14
C GLU A 155 2.01 -1.51 -29.18
N GLY A 156 2.60 -0.57 -28.46
CA GLY A 156 4.06 -0.49 -28.31
C GLY A 156 4.68 -1.76 -27.75
N LEU A 157 3.93 -2.51 -26.93
CA LEU A 157 4.40 -3.74 -26.31
C LEU A 157 4.54 -4.91 -27.32
N ASP A 158 3.87 -4.85 -28.47
CA ASP A 158 3.99 -5.87 -29.51
C ASP A 158 5.40 -5.97 -30.11
N SER A 159 6.19 -4.90 -29.93
CA SER A 159 7.59 -4.85 -30.39
C SER A 159 8.58 -5.49 -29.41
N LEU A 160 8.14 -5.95 -28.25
CA LEU A 160 9.00 -6.55 -27.24
C LEU A 160 9.52 -7.92 -27.68
N THR A 161 10.72 -8.27 -27.19
CA THR A 161 11.29 -9.63 -27.37
C THR A 161 10.50 -10.63 -26.52
N LYS A 162 10.55 -11.93 -26.92
CA LYS A 162 9.90 -13.00 -26.16
C LYS A 162 10.30 -13.04 -24.69
N ASP A 163 11.55 -12.73 -24.39
CA ASP A 163 12.05 -12.73 -23.01
C ASP A 163 11.45 -11.59 -22.17
N ALA A 164 11.09 -10.49 -22.76
CA ALA A 164 10.49 -9.34 -22.08
C ALA A 164 9.09 -9.64 -21.55
N TYR A 165 8.32 -10.49 -22.24
CA TYR A 165 6.95 -10.85 -21.83
C TYR A 165 6.88 -11.58 -20.47
N ARG A 166 7.99 -12.13 -19.98
CA ARG A 166 8.04 -12.74 -18.63
C ARG A 166 7.88 -11.75 -17.49
N TRP A 167 8.11 -10.46 -17.78
CA TRP A 167 8.12 -9.36 -16.81
C TRP A 167 6.89 -8.47 -16.82
N ILE A 168 5.88 -8.85 -17.59
CA ILE A 168 4.63 -8.10 -17.72
C ILE A 168 3.43 -9.04 -17.62
N ALA A 169 2.25 -8.47 -17.37
CA ALA A 169 1.00 -9.23 -17.48
C ALA A 169 0.85 -9.83 -18.87
N PRO A 170 0.22 -11.03 -19.02
CA PRO A 170 -0.12 -11.58 -20.33
C PRO A 170 -0.95 -10.60 -21.16
N LEU A 171 -0.56 -10.43 -22.42
CA LEU A 171 -1.26 -9.55 -23.36
C LEU A 171 -2.28 -10.34 -24.21
N PRO A 172 -3.37 -9.70 -24.66
CA PRO A 172 -3.73 -8.29 -24.39
C PRO A 172 -4.35 -8.11 -23.00
N ILE A 173 -4.06 -6.98 -22.33
CA ILE A 173 -4.79 -6.61 -21.12
C ILE A 173 -6.12 -5.92 -21.48
N THR A 174 -7.12 -6.03 -20.61
CA THR A 174 -8.35 -5.24 -20.70
C THR A 174 -8.15 -3.94 -19.92
N VAL A 175 -8.54 -2.80 -20.50
CA VAL A 175 -8.52 -1.50 -19.81
C VAL A 175 -9.92 -0.92 -19.81
N ASP A 176 -10.47 -0.65 -18.63
CA ASP A 176 -11.74 0.05 -18.48
C ASP A 176 -11.48 1.51 -18.09
N LEU A 177 -11.52 2.40 -19.08
CA LEU A 177 -11.30 3.83 -18.87
C LEU A 177 -12.43 4.54 -18.08
N LYS A 178 -13.50 3.81 -17.71
CA LYS A 178 -14.56 4.34 -16.84
C LYS A 178 -14.20 4.26 -15.37
N LEU A 179 -13.21 3.43 -15.02
CA LEU A 179 -12.69 3.38 -13.64
C LEU A 179 -12.19 4.76 -13.23
N LYS A 180 -12.53 5.16 -12.00
CA LYS A 180 -12.21 6.48 -11.46
C LYS A 180 -10.70 6.73 -11.46
N CYS A 181 -9.88 5.73 -11.10
CA CYS A 181 -8.42 5.82 -11.09
C CYS A 181 -7.85 6.22 -12.45
N TYR A 182 -8.40 5.73 -13.58
CA TYR A 182 -7.93 6.09 -14.92
C TYR A 182 -8.56 7.37 -15.45
N LYS A 183 -9.83 7.63 -15.09
CA LYS A 183 -10.53 8.84 -15.44
C LYS A 183 -9.90 10.07 -14.79
N ASP A 184 -9.61 10.01 -13.49
CA ASP A 184 -8.99 11.10 -12.73
C ASP A 184 -7.60 11.45 -13.26
N ILE A 185 -6.84 10.47 -13.75
CA ILE A 185 -5.55 10.70 -14.41
C ILE A 185 -5.72 11.57 -15.66
N LEU A 186 -6.72 11.28 -16.49
CA LEU A 186 -6.99 12.06 -17.70
C LEU A 186 -7.40 13.48 -17.36
N GLU A 187 -8.25 13.67 -16.35
CA GLU A 187 -8.74 14.97 -15.91
C GLU A 187 -7.62 15.82 -15.28
N LYS A 188 -6.81 15.23 -14.38
CA LYS A 188 -5.68 15.93 -13.71
C LYS A 188 -4.54 16.28 -14.67
N ALA A 189 -4.37 15.49 -15.73
CA ALA A 189 -3.32 15.72 -16.70
C ALA A 189 -3.60 16.98 -17.57
N GLU A 190 -4.82 17.55 -17.58
CA GLU A 190 -5.22 18.76 -18.31
C GLU A 190 -4.52 18.94 -19.67
N GLY A 191 -4.39 17.85 -20.43
CA GLY A 191 -3.69 17.85 -21.72
C GLY A 191 -2.15 17.76 -21.66
N HIS A 192 -1.53 17.79 -20.48
CA HIS A 192 -0.06 17.69 -20.35
C HIS A 192 0.44 16.25 -20.19
N GLY A 193 -0.42 15.29 -19.77
CA GLY A 193 -0.03 13.90 -19.49
C GLY A 193 -0.08 12.95 -20.69
N GLY A 194 -0.53 13.39 -21.86
CA GLY A 194 -0.71 12.54 -23.04
C GLY A 194 -1.85 11.51 -22.88
N LYS A 195 -2.51 11.17 -24.00
CA LYS A 195 -3.67 10.25 -24.07
C LYS A 195 -3.39 8.82 -23.56
N ASN A 196 -2.13 8.44 -23.49
CA ASN A 196 -1.70 7.09 -23.12
C ASN A 196 -1.38 6.92 -21.64
N LEU A 197 -1.44 7.98 -20.82
CA LEU A 197 -1.12 7.90 -19.38
C LEU A 197 -1.99 6.87 -18.64
N PRO A 198 -3.33 6.79 -18.85
CA PRO A 198 -4.14 5.74 -18.23
C PRO A 198 -3.75 4.33 -18.65
N TYR A 199 -3.34 4.13 -19.89
CA TYR A 199 -2.87 2.82 -20.37
C TYR A 199 -1.52 2.44 -19.74
N ALA A 200 -0.63 3.42 -19.53
CA ALA A 200 0.63 3.19 -18.83
C ALA A 200 0.40 2.85 -17.34
N GLN A 201 -0.64 3.43 -16.72
CA GLN A 201 -1.05 3.05 -15.37
C GLN A 201 -1.69 1.67 -15.35
N ALA A 202 -2.63 1.40 -16.27
CA ALA A 202 -3.34 0.14 -16.37
C ALA A 202 -2.40 -1.06 -16.58
N ILE A 203 -1.33 -0.93 -17.37
CA ILE A 203 -0.36 -2.03 -17.54
C ILE A 203 0.49 -2.26 -16.28
N LYS A 204 0.73 -1.24 -15.44
CA LYS A 204 1.34 -1.42 -14.12
C LYS A 204 0.40 -2.23 -13.22
N ASP A 205 -0.86 -1.79 -13.09
CA ASP A 205 -1.87 -2.44 -12.25
C ASP A 205 -2.09 -3.90 -12.66
N ALA A 206 -2.26 -4.15 -13.96
CA ALA A 206 -2.40 -5.50 -14.50
C ALA A 206 -1.18 -6.38 -14.21
N THR A 207 0.04 -5.81 -14.30
CA THR A 207 1.27 -6.55 -14.05
C THR A 207 1.44 -6.88 -12.56
N MET A 208 1.17 -5.94 -11.66
CA MET A 208 1.19 -6.20 -10.23
C MET A 208 0.15 -7.25 -9.84
N ALA A 209 -1.08 -7.13 -10.32
CA ALA A 209 -2.12 -8.13 -10.10
C ALA A 209 -1.72 -9.53 -10.63
N TYR A 210 -1.12 -9.59 -11.81
CA TYR A 210 -0.63 -10.85 -12.37
C TYR A 210 0.42 -11.51 -11.49
N PHE A 211 1.42 -10.78 -11.00
CA PHE A 211 2.46 -11.34 -10.14
C PHE A 211 1.93 -11.73 -8.76
N ILE A 212 0.97 -10.98 -8.19
CA ILE A 212 0.26 -11.38 -6.98
C ILE A 212 -0.42 -12.74 -7.20
N LEU A 213 -1.26 -12.87 -8.24
CA LEU A 213 -2.00 -14.10 -8.52
C LEU A 213 -1.12 -15.29 -8.88
N LYS A 214 -0.01 -15.06 -9.57
CA LYS A 214 0.95 -16.08 -9.97
C LYS A 214 1.67 -16.72 -8.78
N ASN A 215 1.88 -15.96 -7.73
CA ASN A 215 2.66 -16.41 -6.56
C ASN A 215 1.76 -16.71 -5.34
N TYR A 216 0.53 -16.22 -5.31
CA TYR A 216 -0.43 -16.56 -4.26
C TYR A 216 -0.84 -18.03 -4.31
N LYS A 217 -0.76 -18.71 -3.18
CA LYS A 217 -1.25 -20.08 -2.99
C LYS A 217 -2.39 -20.09 -1.98
N SER A 218 -3.33 -21.00 -2.14
CA SER A 218 -4.44 -21.14 -1.19
C SER A 218 -3.91 -21.46 0.22
N GLY A 219 -4.32 -20.66 1.18
CA GLY A 219 -3.86 -20.74 2.58
C GLY A 219 -2.79 -19.73 2.95
N ASP A 220 -2.12 -19.12 1.98
CA ASP A 220 -1.20 -18.01 2.22
C ASP A 220 -1.96 -16.68 2.38
N LEU A 221 -1.29 -15.70 2.96
CA LEU A 221 -1.66 -14.28 2.91
C LEU A 221 -0.62 -13.55 2.06
N PHE A 222 -1.08 -12.82 1.06
CA PHE A 222 -0.22 -11.94 0.29
C PHE A 222 -0.39 -10.50 0.79
N LEU A 223 0.66 -9.91 1.37
CA LEU A 223 0.70 -8.50 1.75
C LEU A 223 1.44 -7.72 0.66
N HIS A 224 0.73 -6.83 -0.02
CA HIS A 224 1.27 -6.02 -1.11
C HIS A 224 1.36 -4.55 -0.71
N PHE A 225 2.49 -3.92 -0.98
CA PHE A 225 2.75 -2.50 -0.75
C PHE A 225 2.70 -1.76 -2.08
N ASP A 226 1.82 -0.80 -2.18
CA ASP A 226 1.62 0.01 -3.39
C ASP A 226 1.28 1.46 -3.02
N GLY A 227 1.53 2.39 -3.92
CA GLY A 227 0.98 3.73 -3.77
C GLY A 227 -0.54 3.67 -3.76
N ALA A 228 -1.19 4.35 -2.80
CA ALA A 228 -2.64 4.25 -2.55
C ALA A 228 -3.48 4.36 -3.83
N TYR A 229 -3.02 5.15 -4.79
CA TYR A 229 -3.70 5.34 -6.07
C TYR A 229 -3.88 4.05 -6.89
N HIS A 230 -3.06 3.01 -6.66
CA HIS A 230 -3.13 1.72 -7.35
C HIS A 230 -4.21 0.78 -6.79
N SER A 231 -4.75 1.06 -5.59
CA SER A 231 -5.74 0.21 -4.91
C SER A 231 -6.97 0.98 -4.39
N ASP A 232 -6.95 2.31 -4.41
CA ASP A 232 -8.04 3.17 -4.00
C ASP A 232 -9.33 2.89 -4.77
N ASN A 233 -10.46 3.06 -4.10
CA ASN A 233 -11.80 2.79 -4.61
C ASN A 233 -12.01 1.34 -5.05
N PHE A 234 -11.18 0.40 -4.58
CA PHE A 234 -11.18 -1.01 -5.01
C PHE A 234 -10.94 -1.17 -6.52
N GLU A 235 -10.24 -0.22 -7.12
CA GLU A 235 -9.90 -0.16 -8.55
C GLU A 235 -8.44 -0.54 -8.80
N GLY A 236 -7.87 -0.22 -9.93
CA GLY A 236 -6.48 -0.50 -10.26
C GLY A 236 -6.13 -1.99 -10.11
N ILE A 237 -5.16 -2.31 -9.25
CA ILE A 237 -4.73 -3.69 -8.99
C ILE A 237 -5.89 -4.56 -8.52
N VAL A 238 -6.73 -4.04 -7.62
CA VAL A 238 -7.87 -4.78 -7.04
C VAL A 238 -8.88 -5.18 -8.12
N TRP A 239 -9.14 -4.29 -9.08
CA TRP A 239 -10.03 -4.60 -10.20
C TRP A 239 -9.52 -5.77 -11.05
N TYR A 240 -8.20 -5.81 -11.36
CA TYR A 240 -7.60 -6.94 -12.08
C TYR A 240 -7.64 -8.22 -11.28
N LEU A 241 -7.31 -8.17 -9.98
CA LEU A 241 -7.39 -9.34 -9.08
C LEU A 241 -8.80 -9.93 -9.05
N LYS A 242 -9.83 -9.09 -8.88
CA LYS A 242 -11.23 -9.52 -8.83
C LYS A 242 -11.75 -10.00 -10.19
N LYS A 243 -11.28 -9.42 -11.29
CA LYS A 243 -11.61 -9.88 -12.64
C LYS A 243 -11.16 -11.31 -12.87
N ASP A 244 -9.95 -11.65 -12.48
CA ASP A 244 -9.35 -12.96 -12.70
C ASP A 244 -9.74 -14.00 -11.63
N LYS A 245 -9.89 -13.57 -10.37
CA LYS A 245 -10.33 -14.39 -9.23
C LYS A 245 -11.42 -13.67 -8.42
N PRO A 246 -12.68 -13.70 -8.85
CA PRO A 246 -13.78 -12.96 -8.20
C PRO A 246 -14.03 -13.31 -6.73
N LYS A 247 -13.65 -14.53 -6.32
CA LYS A 247 -13.84 -15.02 -4.94
C LYS A 247 -12.65 -14.73 -4.02
N LEU A 248 -11.59 -14.11 -4.54
CA LEU A 248 -10.42 -13.78 -3.72
C LEU A 248 -10.84 -12.77 -2.64
N ASP A 249 -10.59 -13.06 -1.38
CA ASP A 249 -10.84 -12.13 -0.28
C ASP A 249 -9.70 -11.12 -0.21
N ILE A 250 -10.00 -9.88 -0.60
CA ILE A 250 -9.04 -8.78 -0.65
C ILE A 250 -9.45 -7.73 0.35
N VAL A 251 -8.53 -7.30 1.18
CA VAL A 251 -8.69 -6.16 2.08
C VAL A 251 -7.78 -5.04 1.63
N THR A 252 -8.32 -3.84 1.61
CA THR A 252 -7.58 -2.66 1.17
C THR A 252 -7.35 -1.69 2.34
N ILE A 253 -6.17 -1.10 2.36
CA ILE A 253 -5.81 0.05 3.19
C ILE A 253 -5.51 1.19 2.24
N SER A 254 -6.02 2.38 2.52
CA SER A 254 -5.58 3.63 1.89
C SER A 254 -5.00 4.56 2.95
N SER A 255 -3.91 5.24 2.62
CA SER A 255 -3.33 6.27 3.47
C SER A 255 -3.65 7.64 2.92
N VAL A 256 -4.19 8.52 3.77
CA VAL A 256 -4.59 9.88 3.41
C VAL A 256 -4.03 10.90 4.39
N GLU A 257 -3.98 12.15 4.00
CA GLU A 257 -3.56 13.25 4.85
C GLU A 257 -4.67 14.27 5.03
N GLN A 258 -4.88 14.69 6.28
CA GLN A 258 -5.76 15.82 6.61
C GLN A 258 -5.28 16.53 7.88
N ASN A 259 -5.76 17.74 8.11
CA ASN A 259 -5.32 18.55 9.24
C ASN A 259 -5.91 18.08 10.58
N ASN A 260 -7.23 17.85 10.60
CA ASN A 260 -7.93 17.37 11.79
C ASN A 260 -8.14 15.84 11.69
N LEU A 261 -7.74 15.11 12.74
CA LEU A 261 -7.87 13.65 12.80
C LEU A 261 -9.09 13.20 13.64
N ASP A 262 -9.91 14.11 14.16
CA ASP A 262 -11.04 13.72 15.02
C ASP A 262 -12.13 13.00 14.23
N GLU A 263 -12.31 13.39 12.97
CA GLU A 263 -13.30 12.81 12.05
C GLU A 263 -12.66 12.67 10.67
N LEU A 264 -12.97 11.58 9.97
CA LEU A 264 -12.51 11.39 8.58
C LEU A 264 -13.25 12.37 7.65
N ASN A 265 -12.52 12.99 6.73
CA ASN A 265 -13.15 13.81 5.69
C ASN A 265 -14.04 12.93 4.78
N ASN A 266 -15.24 13.42 4.49
CA ASN A 266 -16.23 12.72 3.66
C ASN A 266 -15.70 12.33 2.27
N ASP A 267 -14.74 13.08 1.73
CA ASP A 267 -14.10 12.79 0.44
C ASP A 267 -13.32 11.47 0.44
N PHE A 268 -13.00 10.95 1.62
CA PHE A 268 -12.28 9.69 1.80
C PHE A 268 -13.18 8.49 2.13
N PHE A 269 -14.49 8.72 2.32
CA PHE A 269 -15.42 7.62 2.59
C PHE A 269 -15.46 6.63 1.40
N GLY A 270 -15.41 5.35 1.70
CA GLY A 270 -15.44 4.30 0.71
C GLY A 270 -14.16 4.11 -0.11
N LEU A 271 -13.10 4.84 0.21
CA LEU A 271 -11.83 4.79 -0.51
C LEU A 271 -11.14 3.41 -0.40
N ALA A 272 -11.21 2.80 0.79
CA ALA A 272 -10.70 1.47 1.11
C ALA A 272 -11.50 0.84 2.25
N ASP A 273 -11.22 -0.42 2.59
CA ASP A 273 -11.81 -1.07 3.78
C ASP A 273 -11.34 -0.38 5.06
N PHE A 274 -10.05 0.04 5.09
CA PHE A 274 -9.47 0.83 6.17
C PHE A 274 -8.74 2.04 5.61
N ILE A 275 -8.87 3.18 6.30
CA ILE A 275 -8.26 4.43 5.91
C ILE A 275 -7.36 4.90 7.04
N ILE A 276 -6.05 4.90 6.80
CA ILE A 276 -5.05 5.47 7.71
C ILE A 276 -4.98 6.96 7.44
N CYS A 277 -5.57 7.73 8.33
CA CYS A 277 -5.58 9.18 8.25
C CYS A 277 -4.40 9.75 9.04
N ILE A 278 -3.51 10.47 8.36
CA ILE A 278 -2.26 10.99 8.91
C ILE A 278 -2.33 12.51 8.94
N ASN A 279 -1.74 13.12 9.98
CA ASN A 279 -1.70 14.57 10.05
C ASN A 279 -0.85 15.15 8.90
N GLU A 280 -1.43 16.11 8.14
CA GLU A 280 -0.78 16.72 6.96
C GLU A 280 0.53 17.45 7.29
N ASN A 281 0.75 17.82 8.57
CA ASN A 281 1.99 18.46 9.03
C ASN A 281 3.11 17.45 9.29
N MET A 282 2.90 16.14 9.04
CA MET A 282 3.93 15.13 9.20
C MET A 282 5.12 15.39 8.28
N THR A 283 6.34 15.36 8.84
CA THR A 283 7.58 15.51 8.07
C THR A 283 7.71 14.39 7.04
N LYS A 284 8.06 14.74 5.82
CA LYS A 284 8.23 13.77 4.72
C LYS A 284 9.63 13.12 4.76
N THR A 285 9.73 11.90 4.23
CA THR A 285 11.00 11.14 4.16
C THR A 285 11.91 11.61 3.02
N HIS A 286 11.34 12.25 1.99
CA HIS A 286 12.07 12.80 0.84
C HIS A 286 11.25 13.86 0.08
#